data_70e77edd09ef3e04135060a0b8334ad6
#
_entry.id   70e77edd09ef3e04135060a0b8334ad6
#
_cell.length_a   1.000
_cell.length_b   1.000
_cell.length_c   1.000
_cell.angle_alpha   90.00
_cell.angle_beta   90.00
_cell.angle_gamma   90.00
#
_symmetry.space_group_name_H-M   'P 1'
#
loop_
_entity.id
_entity.type
_entity.pdbx_description
1 polymer ?
#
loop_
_entity_poly.entity_id
_entity_poly.type
_entity_poly.pdbx_seq_one_letter_code
_entity_poly.pdbx_strand_id
1 'polypeptide(L)'
;MSPSIKVEIYDQVYPIQGDLDEAYIRKIAAYVDEKMRLIADVARTVDSQKVAVLAALAIADELHRLREERGEREEILKEQAERCLTLVERALRKTE
;
A
#
# COMPACT_ATOMS: atom_id res chain seq x y z
N MET A 1 4.35 -28.53 12.06
CA MET A 1 4.09 -27.24 12.73
C MET A 1 4.62 -26.11 11.88
N SER A 2 3.76 -25.13 11.62
CA SER A 2 4.21 -23.94 10.91
C SER A 2 5.12 -23.14 11.83
N PRO A 3 6.28 -22.65 11.36
CA PRO A 3 7.13 -21.81 12.17
C PRO A 3 6.41 -20.50 12.52
N SER A 4 6.59 -20.06 13.74
CA SER A 4 6.05 -18.83 14.23
C SER A 4 7.11 -17.73 14.12
N ILE A 5 6.74 -16.59 13.52
CA ILE A 5 7.60 -15.43 13.41
C ILE A 5 7.13 -14.43 14.47
N LYS A 6 8.03 -14.04 15.36
CA LYS A 6 7.71 -13.05 16.39
C LYS A 6 8.09 -11.67 15.87
N VAL A 7 7.13 -10.77 15.86
CA VAL A 7 7.34 -9.38 15.49
C VAL A 7 6.98 -8.47 16.65
N GLU A 8 7.70 -7.37 16.79
CA GLU A 8 7.43 -6.37 17.80
C GLU A 8 6.76 -5.17 17.12
N ILE A 9 5.55 -4.84 17.59
CA ILE A 9 4.77 -3.71 17.09
C ILE A 9 4.32 -2.90 18.29
N TYR A 10 4.69 -1.65 18.32
CA TYR A 10 4.35 -0.70 19.39
C TYR A 10 4.64 -1.28 20.78
N ASP A 11 5.86 -1.77 20.96
CA ASP A 11 6.40 -2.33 22.19
C ASP A 11 5.73 -3.64 22.67
N GLN A 12 4.97 -4.30 21.80
CA GLN A 12 4.40 -5.61 22.11
C GLN A 12 4.84 -6.64 21.07
N VAL A 13 5.04 -7.87 21.53
CA VAL A 13 5.48 -8.97 20.67
C VAL A 13 4.27 -9.79 20.24
N TYR A 14 4.16 -10.03 18.95
CA TYR A 14 3.08 -10.81 18.36
C TYR A 14 3.66 -12.00 17.60
N PRO A 15 3.18 -13.23 17.91
CA PRO A 15 3.55 -14.39 17.11
C PRO A 15 2.67 -14.45 15.87
N ILE A 16 3.28 -14.53 14.70
CA ILE A 16 2.56 -14.64 13.43
C ILE A 16 2.87 -15.99 12.82
N GLN A 17 1.85 -16.78 12.55
CA GLN A 17 1.96 -18.09 11.93
C GLN A 17 1.52 -18.02 10.47
N GLY A 18 2.18 -18.79 9.62
CA GLY A 18 1.82 -18.89 8.22
C GLY A 18 3.02 -19.20 7.34
N ASP A 19 2.74 -19.46 6.08
CA ASP A 19 3.76 -19.77 5.06
C ASP A 19 4.28 -18.51 4.36
N LEU A 20 4.18 -17.37 5.03
CA LEU A 20 4.63 -16.09 4.48
C LEU A 20 6.14 -15.93 4.68
N ASP A 21 6.75 -15.19 3.77
CA ASP A 21 8.16 -14.85 3.84
C ASP A 21 8.45 -14.02 5.10
N GLU A 22 9.43 -14.47 5.90
CA GLU A 22 9.79 -13.80 7.13
C GLU A 22 10.23 -12.35 6.91
N ALA A 23 11.03 -12.10 5.87
CA ALA A 23 11.49 -10.75 5.55
C ALA A 23 10.30 -9.81 5.22
N TYR A 24 9.33 -10.33 4.51
CA TYR A 24 8.11 -9.58 4.17
C TYR A 24 7.28 -9.28 5.42
N ILE A 25 7.08 -10.27 6.29
CA ILE A 25 6.34 -10.09 7.54
C ILE A 25 7.01 -9.03 8.42
N ARG A 26 8.34 -9.08 8.54
CA ARG A 26 9.07 -8.09 9.33
C ARG A 26 8.96 -6.69 8.73
N LYS A 27 8.94 -6.60 7.42
CA LYS A 27 8.78 -5.32 6.72
C LYS A 27 7.42 -4.68 7.00
N ILE A 28 6.33 -5.45 6.87
CA ILE A 28 4.99 -4.91 7.12
C ILE A 28 4.78 -4.60 8.61
N ALA A 29 5.33 -5.43 9.50
CA ALA A 29 5.28 -5.17 10.94
C ALA A 29 5.99 -3.86 11.31
N ALA A 30 7.17 -3.62 10.72
CA ALA A 30 7.93 -2.38 10.92
C ALA A 30 7.13 -1.17 10.41
N TYR A 31 6.43 -1.32 9.31
CA TYR A 31 5.59 -0.25 8.76
C TYR A 31 4.44 0.11 9.70
N VAL A 32 3.76 -0.90 10.24
CA VAL A 32 2.68 -0.69 11.22
C VAL A 32 3.22 -0.02 12.48
N ASP A 33 4.34 -0.51 13.00
CA ASP A 33 5.00 0.05 14.17
C ASP A 33 5.32 1.55 13.98
N GLU A 34 5.90 1.89 12.85
CA GLU A 34 6.24 3.27 12.51
C GLU A 34 4.99 4.15 12.42
N LYS A 35 3.93 3.66 11.79
CA LYS A 35 2.65 4.38 11.71
C LYS A 35 2.05 4.63 13.07
N MET A 36 2.06 3.62 13.94
CA MET A 36 1.52 3.76 15.29
C MET A 36 2.31 4.78 16.11
N ARG A 37 3.64 4.78 16.00
CA ARG A 37 4.47 5.73 16.73
C ARG A 37 4.24 7.16 16.26
N LEU A 38 4.13 7.36 14.96
CA LEU A 38 3.83 8.67 14.37
C LEU A 38 2.46 9.18 14.83
N ILE A 39 1.45 8.33 14.78
CA ILE A 39 0.09 8.68 15.21
C ILE A 39 0.04 9.02 16.70
N ALA A 40 0.70 8.22 17.53
CA ALA A 40 0.78 8.47 18.97
C ALA A 40 1.39 9.83 19.28
N ASP A 41 2.43 10.20 18.55
CA ASP A 41 3.11 11.48 18.72
C ASP A 41 2.23 12.65 18.29
N VAL A 42 1.58 12.56 17.12
CA VAL A 42 0.72 13.61 16.58
C VAL A 42 -0.56 13.77 17.40
N ALA A 43 -1.21 12.67 17.75
CA ALA A 43 -2.47 12.67 18.50
C ALA A 43 -2.27 12.89 20.00
N ARG A 44 -1.04 12.80 20.48
CA ARG A 44 -0.67 12.95 21.91
C ARG A 44 -1.54 12.08 22.81
N THR A 45 -1.70 10.82 22.44
CA THR A 45 -2.45 9.84 23.22
C THR A 45 -1.57 8.67 23.60
N VAL A 46 -1.79 8.13 24.79
CA VAL A 46 -1.12 6.90 25.28
C VAL A 46 -2.04 5.69 25.14
N ASP A 47 -3.26 5.88 24.68
CA ASP A 47 -4.21 4.80 24.50
C ASP A 47 -3.85 4.00 23.25
N SER A 48 -3.31 2.81 23.45
CA SER A 48 -2.84 1.96 22.37
C SER A 48 -3.94 1.51 21.42
N GLN A 49 -5.17 1.33 21.92
CA GLN A 49 -6.30 0.97 21.07
C GLN A 49 -6.67 2.10 20.11
N LYS A 50 -6.71 3.35 20.61
CA LYS A 50 -6.97 4.51 19.76
C LYS A 50 -5.86 4.69 18.72
N VAL A 51 -4.62 4.51 19.12
CA VAL A 51 -3.47 4.60 18.21
C VAL A 51 -3.59 3.56 17.10
N ALA A 52 -3.94 2.32 17.45
CA ALA A 52 -4.10 1.24 16.48
C ALA A 52 -5.23 1.53 15.47
N VAL A 53 -6.36 2.03 15.94
CA VAL A 53 -7.50 2.37 15.07
C VAL A 53 -7.13 3.51 14.12
N LEU A 54 -6.49 4.57 14.64
CA LEU A 54 -6.06 5.70 13.82
C LEU A 54 -4.99 5.29 12.80
N ALA A 55 -4.06 4.41 13.20
CA ALA A 55 -3.05 3.87 12.29
C ALA A 55 -3.70 3.04 11.19
N ALA A 56 -4.69 2.23 11.52
CA ALA A 56 -5.43 1.45 10.53
C ALA A 56 -6.14 2.36 9.52
N LEU A 57 -6.76 3.44 9.99
CA LEU A 57 -7.41 4.42 9.11
C LEU A 57 -6.40 5.11 8.19
N ALA A 58 -5.23 5.47 8.72
CA ALA A 58 -4.17 6.10 7.93
C ALA A 58 -3.66 5.17 6.84
N ILE A 59 -3.45 3.89 7.16
CA ILE A 59 -3.00 2.88 6.20
C ILE A 59 -4.07 2.63 5.13
N ALA A 60 -5.32 2.54 5.53
CA ALA A 60 -6.44 2.39 4.59
C ALA A 60 -6.54 3.59 3.63
N ASP A 61 -6.35 4.80 4.15
CA ASP A 61 -6.33 6.01 3.33
C ASP A 61 -5.20 5.96 2.30
N GLU A 62 -3.99 5.58 2.71
CA GLU A 62 -2.85 5.40 1.79
C GLU A 62 -3.17 4.39 0.71
N LEU A 63 -3.76 3.25 1.09
CA LEU A 63 -4.11 2.21 0.13
C LEU A 63 -5.09 2.71 -0.92
N HIS A 64 -6.14 3.42 -0.49
CA HIS A 64 -7.15 3.94 -1.40
C HIS A 64 -6.59 5.01 -2.34
N ARG A 65 -5.73 5.90 -1.83
CA ARG A 65 -5.06 6.90 -2.66
C ARG A 65 -4.17 6.27 -3.72
N LEU A 66 -3.41 5.24 -3.33
CA LEU A 66 -2.56 4.51 -4.29
C LEU A 66 -3.38 3.83 -5.37
N ARG A 67 -4.52 3.26 -5.03
CA ARG A 67 -5.43 2.64 -5.99
C ARG A 67 -6.04 3.65 -6.95
N GLU A 68 -6.40 4.83 -6.46
CA GLU A 68 -6.92 5.91 -7.30
C GLU A 68 -5.86 6.40 -8.28
N GLU A 69 -4.64 6.65 -7.81
CA GLU A 69 -3.52 7.05 -8.65
C GLU A 69 -3.22 6.01 -9.73
N ARG A 70 -3.25 4.74 -9.35
CA ARG A 70 -3.03 3.65 -10.29
C ARG A 70 -4.11 3.59 -11.36
N GLY A 71 -5.37 3.75 -10.98
CA GLY A 71 -6.49 3.79 -11.91
C GLY A 71 -6.39 4.95 -12.88
N GLU A 72 -6.02 6.13 -12.39
CA GLU A 72 -5.81 7.32 -13.21
C GLU A 72 -4.67 7.11 -14.21
N ARG A 73 -3.55 6.52 -13.77
CA ARG A 73 -2.43 6.20 -14.66
C ARG A 73 -2.81 5.21 -15.75
N GLU A 74 -3.54 4.17 -15.39
CA GLU A 74 -4.00 3.15 -16.33
C GLU A 74 -4.91 3.77 -17.39
N GLU A 75 -5.79 4.67 -17.00
CA GLU A 75 -6.70 5.37 -17.91
C GLU A 75 -5.95 6.31 -18.85
N ILE A 76 -4.98 7.07 -18.34
CA ILE A 76 -4.14 7.94 -19.16
C ILE A 76 -3.33 7.13 -20.17
N LEU A 77 -2.75 6.03 -19.76
CA LEU A 77 -2.00 5.15 -20.64
C LEU A 77 -2.88 4.56 -21.74
N LYS A 78 -4.11 4.18 -21.40
CA LYS A 78 -5.07 3.67 -22.35
C LYS A 78 -5.44 4.72 -23.39
N GLU A 79 -5.70 5.95 -22.95
CA GLU A 79 -6.00 7.06 -23.86
C GLU A 79 -4.84 7.37 -24.80
N GLN A 80 -3.61 7.36 -24.29
CA GLN A 80 -2.42 7.58 -25.10
C GLN A 80 -2.23 6.47 -26.14
N ALA A 81 -2.46 5.22 -25.75
CA ALA A 81 -2.37 4.09 -26.65
C ALA A 81 -3.41 4.19 -27.76
N GLU A 82 -4.63 4.58 -27.45
CA GLU A 82 -5.71 4.76 -28.43
C GLU A 82 -5.38 5.88 -29.42
N ARG A 83 -4.84 7.00 -28.96
CA ARG A 83 -4.40 8.11 -29.82
C ARG A 83 -3.29 7.67 -30.77
N CYS A 84 -2.31 6.94 -30.24
CA CYS A 84 -1.21 6.42 -31.02
C CYS A 84 -1.70 5.51 -32.15
N LEU A 85 -2.61 4.59 -31.82
CA LEU A 85 -3.21 3.69 -32.80
C LEU A 85 -3.96 4.46 -33.90
N THR A 86 -4.72 5.49 -33.54
CA THR A 86 -5.45 6.33 -34.49
C THR A 86 -4.49 7.03 -35.45
N LEU A 87 -3.37 7.56 -34.94
CA LEU A 87 -2.37 8.22 -35.77
C LEU A 87 -1.70 7.25 -36.76
N VAL A 88 -1.41 6.04 -36.33
CA VAL A 88 -0.84 5.00 -37.17
C VAL A 88 -1.84 4.62 -38.28
N GLU A 89 -3.10 4.43 -37.95
CA GLU A 89 -4.13 4.10 -38.91
C GLU A 89 -4.27 5.19 -39.99
N ARG A 90 -4.27 6.46 -39.60
CA ARG A 90 -4.37 7.59 -40.54
C ARG A 90 -3.14 7.66 -41.45
N ALA A 91 -1.96 7.40 -40.90
CA ALA A 91 -0.72 7.39 -41.71
C ALA A 91 -0.75 6.29 -42.76
N LEU A 92 -1.25 5.10 -42.40
CA LEU A 92 -1.38 3.98 -43.32
C LEU A 92 -2.37 4.27 -44.43
N ARG A 93 -3.46 4.97 -44.16
CA ARG A 93 -4.46 5.34 -45.18
C ARG A 93 -3.90 6.30 -46.20
N LYS A 94 -2.99 7.20 -45.81
CA LYS A 94 -2.38 8.17 -46.72
C LYS A 94 -1.35 7.57 -47.65
N THR A 95 -0.86 6.37 -47.35
CA THR A 95 0.15 5.72 -48.21
C THR A 95 -0.45 4.80 -49.26
N GLU A 96 -1.74 4.61 -49.27
CA GLU A 96 -2.43 3.82 -50.32
C GLU A 96 -2.68 4.64 -51.58
#